data_41bd835998ce18817edffd8bbc046e1b
#
_entry.id   41bd835998ce18817edffd8bbc046e1b
#
_cell.length_a   1.000
_cell.length_b   1.000
_cell.length_c   1.000
_cell.angle_alpha   90.00
_cell.angle_beta   90.00
_cell.angle_gamma   90.00
#
_symmetry.space_group_name_H-M   'P 1'
#
loop_
_entity.id
_entity.type
_entity.pdbx_description
1 polymer ?
#
loop_
_entity_poly.entity_id
_entity_poly.type
_entity_poly.pdbx_seq_one_letter_code
_entity_poly.pdbx_strand_id
1 'polypeptide(L)'
;MHTTFLQNIPLAKQKHQLFSGMRRLAFEQLNLKGYDVVISSTTAEAKGIITDERTLHISYINTPTRYLWSHYEEYLAHPGFGVLDPLARWQLRRTVQKARKWDFAAAQRPDVLLANSKHVQKRIQKYYQRESQVVYPVVDVERFMKRRHPRPRHVPDRYMLAVSRLVPYKRIDIAVQACEQAGYPLIVIGAGPQLKSLRKIAGPQTQFLGEVKDSLVEAYLQHASAFLFPGEEDFGITPVESLASGTPVIAYRRGGATETVADSVGVLVRQQSVAAFVRAIQEYDATCYDADILQLRAQEFSRERFIAELQRVVRASLESVG
;
A
#
# COMPACT_ATOMS: atom_id res chain seq x y z
N MET A 1 -18.23 6.27 -19.01
CA MET A 1 -17.11 6.69 -18.14
C MET A 1 -17.10 8.20 -18.11
N HIS A 2 -17.20 8.80 -16.93
CA HIS A 2 -17.18 10.26 -16.76
C HIS A 2 -15.85 10.71 -16.19
N THR A 3 -15.38 11.88 -16.62
CA THR A 3 -14.13 12.48 -16.15
C THR A 3 -14.43 13.88 -15.59
N THR A 4 -13.53 14.38 -14.75
CA THR A 4 -13.67 15.74 -14.21
C THR A 4 -13.11 16.77 -15.19
N PHE A 5 -13.47 18.05 -15.01
CA PHE A 5 -12.96 19.17 -15.82
C PHE A 5 -11.42 19.28 -15.81
N LEU A 6 -10.76 18.67 -14.84
CA LEU A 6 -9.28 18.63 -14.76
C LEU A 6 -8.62 17.92 -15.96
N GLN A 7 -9.36 17.05 -16.66
CA GLN A 7 -8.85 16.41 -17.89
C GLN A 7 -8.56 17.41 -19.00
N ASN A 8 -9.24 18.57 -18.99
CA ASN A 8 -9.09 19.61 -19.99
C ASN A 8 -8.00 20.63 -19.64
N ILE A 9 -7.38 20.53 -18.44
CA ILE A 9 -6.33 21.44 -18.02
C ILE A 9 -4.99 20.88 -18.43
N PRO A 10 -4.17 21.63 -19.20
CA PRO A 10 -2.80 21.24 -19.53
C PRO A 10 -2.00 20.90 -18.26
N LEU A 11 -1.14 19.90 -18.34
CA LEU A 11 -0.30 19.41 -17.24
C LEU A 11 -1.05 18.75 -16.07
N ALA A 12 -2.38 18.91 -15.90
CA ALA A 12 -3.10 18.31 -14.78
C ALA A 12 -3.03 16.78 -14.78
N LYS A 13 -2.97 16.15 -15.96
CA LYS A 13 -2.78 14.69 -16.10
C LYS A 13 -1.44 14.21 -15.55
N GLN A 14 -0.37 14.97 -15.76
CA GLN A 14 0.99 14.56 -15.39
C GLN A 14 1.42 15.07 -14.02
N LYS A 15 0.93 16.24 -13.61
CA LYS A 15 1.33 16.93 -12.37
C LYS A 15 0.10 17.30 -11.51
N HIS A 16 -0.83 16.35 -11.38
CA HIS A 16 -2.06 16.53 -10.61
C HIS A 16 -1.85 17.02 -9.17
N GLN A 17 -0.68 16.77 -8.59
CA GLN A 17 -0.31 17.20 -7.23
C GLN A 17 -0.30 18.73 -7.09
N LEU A 18 0.03 19.47 -8.16
CA LEU A 18 0.02 20.94 -8.16
C LEU A 18 -1.39 21.53 -8.11
N PHE A 19 -2.40 20.73 -8.45
CA PHE A 19 -3.81 21.13 -8.55
C PHE A 19 -4.66 20.66 -7.36
N SER A 20 -4.06 20.47 -6.18
CA SER A 20 -4.74 19.89 -5.01
C SER A 20 -6.03 20.60 -4.60
N GLY A 21 -6.07 21.94 -4.69
CA GLY A 21 -7.31 22.72 -4.45
C GLY A 21 -8.39 22.48 -5.50
N MET A 22 -7.99 22.41 -6.79
CA MET A 22 -8.91 22.16 -7.89
C MET A 22 -9.43 20.72 -7.92
N ARG A 23 -8.64 19.75 -7.43
CA ARG A 23 -9.09 18.35 -7.31
C ARG A 23 -10.28 18.23 -6.37
N ARG A 24 -10.30 18.96 -5.25
CA ARG A 24 -11.44 18.99 -4.32
C ARG A 24 -12.71 19.44 -5.02
N LEU A 25 -12.64 20.60 -5.69
CA LEU A 25 -13.76 21.13 -6.46
C LEU A 25 -14.20 20.17 -7.57
N ALA A 26 -13.24 19.54 -8.24
CA ALA A 26 -13.53 18.59 -9.32
C ALA A 26 -14.31 17.36 -8.83
N PHE A 27 -14.04 16.86 -7.63
CA PHE A 27 -14.82 15.77 -7.03
C PHE A 27 -16.17 16.26 -6.52
N GLU A 28 -16.26 17.43 -5.90
CA GLU A 28 -17.50 18.01 -5.39
C GLU A 28 -18.50 18.38 -6.50
N GLN A 29 -18.02 18.63 -7.73
CA GLN A 29 -18.86 18.94 -8.89
C GLN A 29 -19.31 17.73 -9.71
N LEU A 30 -18.97 16.51 -9.30
CA LEU A 30 -19.46 15.32 -9.99
C LEU A 30 -20.97 15.22 -9.87
N ASN A 31 -21.67 15.08 -11.02
CA ASN A 31 -23.10 14.81 -11.00
C ASN A 31 -23.34 13.33 -10.68
N LEU A 32 -23.79 13.08 -9.46
CA LEU A 32 -24.09 11.75 -8.93
C LEU A 32 -25.59 11.54 -8.68
N LYS A 33 -26.45 12.37 -9.29
CA LYS A 33 -27.91 12.26 -9.17
C LYS A 33 -28.43 10.98 -9.81
N GLY A 34 -29.41 10.37 -9.18
CA GLY A 34 -30.09 9.18 -9.68
C GLY A 34 -29.39 7.87 -9.43
N TYR A 35 -28.34 7.86 -8.59
CA TYR A 35 -27.75 6.63 -8.08
C TYR A 35 -28.26 6.36 -6.66
N ASP A 36 -28.68 5.12 -6.40
CA ASP A 36 -29.09 4.69 -5.05
C ASP A 36 -27.87 4.48 -4.15
N VAL A 37 -26.76 4.02 -4.73
CA VAL A 37 -25.49 3.76 -4.01
C VAL A 37 -24.33 4.35 -4.79
N VAL A 38 -23.47 5.09 -4.09
CA VAL A 38 -22.19 5.58 -4.61
C VAL A 38 -21.06 5.05 -3.74
N ILE A 39 -20.10 4.37 -4.37
CA ILE A 39 -18.90 3.88 -3.70
C ILE A 39 -17.70 4.70 -4.16
N SER A 40 -17.05 5.41 -3.24
CA SER A 40 -15.80 6.11 -3.51
C SER A 40 -14.61 5.34 -2.95
N SER A 41 -13.55 5.12 -3.76
CA SER A 41 -12.28 4.57 -3.29
C SER A 41 -11.22 5.66 -3.30
N THR A 42 -10.55 5.89 -2.16
CA THR A 42 -9.72 7.08 -2.02
C THR A 42 -8.52 6.94 -1.10
N THR A 43 -7.50 7.72 -1.43
CA THR A 43 -6.40 8.10 -0.52
C THR A 43 -6.43 9.60 -0.20
N ALA A 44 -7.35 10.36 -0.81
CA ALA A 44 -7.39 11.83 -0.70
C ALA A 44 -8.82 12.39 -0.91
N GLU A 45 -9.10 13.01 -2.05
CA GLU A 45 -10.25 13.91 -2.21
C GLU A 45 -11.58 13.21 -2.51
N ALA A 46 -11.60 11.99 -3.08
CA ALA A 46 -12.83 11.36 -3.56
C ALA A 46 -13.88 11.06 -2.46
N LYS A 47 -13.46 10.96 -1.18
CA LYS A 47 -14.41 10.88 -0.05
C LYS A 47 -15.26 12.14 0.12
N GLY A 48 -14.83 13.26 -0.48
CA GLY A 48 -15.51 14.55 -0.41
C GLY A 48 -16.53 14.80 -1.52
N ILE A 49 -16.93 13.79 -2.30
CA ILE A 49 -18.05 13.92 -3.25
C ILE A 49 -19.32 14.29 -2.50
N ILE A 50 -20.24 14.94 -3.23
CA ILE A 50 -21.54 15.34 -2.72
C ILE A 50 -22.59 14.47 -3.38
N THR A 51 -23.41 13.82 -2.58
CA THR A 51 -24.53 12.97 -2.99
C THR A 51 -25.85 13.59 -2.55
N ASP A 52 -26.94 13.15 -3.16
CA ASP A 52 -28.30 13.51 -2.71
C ASP A 52 -28.63 12.74 -1.41
N GLU A 53 -29.60 13.25 -0.63
CA GLU A 53 -30.01 12.66 0.67
C GLU A 53 -30.48 11.19 0.57
N ARG A 54 -30.97 10.76 -0.61
CA ARG A 54 -31.42 9.39 -0.86
C ARG A 54 -30.31 8.45 -1.33
N THR A 55 -29.11 8.98 -1.63
CA THR A 55 -28.00 8.20 -2.15
C THR A 55 -27.10 7.74 -1.02
N LEU A 56 -27.02 6.44 -0.78
CA LEU A 56 -26.06 5.85 0.15
C LEU A 56 -24.63 6.06 -0.34
N HIS A 57 -23.82 6.84 0.39
CA HIS A 57 -22.41 7.04 0.08
C HIS A 57 -21.52 6.19 0.98
N ILE A 58 -20.89 5.18 0.40
CA ILE A 58 -19.88 4.34 1.05
C ILE A 58 -18.49 4.79 0.59
N SER A 59 -17.59 5.15 1.50
CA SER A 59 -16.24 5.54 1.14
C SER A 59 -15.20 4.53 1.63
N TYR A 60 -14.53 3.87 0.67
CA TYR A 60 -13.42 2.97 0.92
C TYR A 60 -12.11 3.77 1.05
N ILE A 61 -11.64 3.89 2.27
CA ILE A 61 -10.45 4.67 2.62
C ILE A 61 -9.23 3.76 2.59
N ASN A 62 -8.39 3.92 1.57
CA ASN A 62 -7.11 3.21 1.51
C ASN A 62 -6.12 3.73 2.56
N THR A 63 -6.18 5.03 2.85
CA THR A 63 -5.50 5.69 3.98
C THR A 63 -6.03 7.12 4.12
N PRO A 64 -6.10 7.70 5.32
CA PRO A 64 -6.24 9.14 5.50
C PRO A 64 -5.12 9.89 4.80
N THR A 65 -5.42 11.04 4.20
CA THR A 65 -4.51 11.80 3.33
C THR A 65 -3.10 11.95 3.92
N ARG A 66 -2.14 11.13 3.48
CA ARG A 66 -0.82 10.97 4.14
C ARG A 66 -0.07 12.27 4.33
N TYR A 67 0.01 13.11 3.30
CA TYR A 67 0.75 14.39 3.35
C TYR A 67 0.09 15.45 4.26
N LEU A 68 -1.15 15.22 4.70
CA LEU A 68 -1.82 16.08 5.68
C LEU A 68 -1.67 15.55 7.11
N TRP A 69 -1.58 14.22 7.29
CA TRP A 69 -1.66 13.57 8.60
C TRP A 69 -0.40 12.79 8.95
N SER A 70 -0.35 11.51 8.58
CA SER A 70 0.64 10.56 9.11
C SER A 70 2.07 10.80 8.64
N HIS A 71 2.28 11.35 7.44
CA HIS A 71 3.60 11.56 6.82
C HIS A 71 3.87 13.04 6.53
N TYR A 72 3.18 13.94 7.23
CA TYR A 72 3.33 15.39 7.01
C TYR A 72 4.79 15.86 7.12
N GLU A 73 5.49 15.44 8.17
CA GLU A 73 6.89 15.83 8.39
C GLU A 73 7.83 15.25 7.32
N GLU A 74 7.57 14.04 6.85
CA GLU A 74 8.33 13.42 5.76
C GLU A 74 8.15 14.18 4.45
N TYR A 75 6.91 14.56 4.12
CA TYR A 75 6.64 15.39 2.93
C TYR A 75 7.18 16.81 3.06
N LEU A 76 7.28 17.36 4.26
CA LEU A 76 7.99 18.63 4.49
C LEU A 76 9.50 18.49 4.29
N ALA A 77 10.09 17.39 4.77
CA ALA A 77 11.53 17.15 4.61
C ALA A 77 11.88 16.90 3.12
N HIS A 78 11.06 16.12 2.42
CA HIS A 78 11.29 15.66 1.06
C HIS A 78 10.06 15.84 0.16
N PRO A 79 9.70 17.06 -0.29
CA PRO A 79 8.52 17.31 -1.11
C PRO A 79 8.57 16.61 -2.48
N GLY A 80 9.75 16.37 -3.02
CA GLY A 80 9.94 15.61 -4.27
C GLY A 80 9.78 16.43 -5.55
N PHE A 81 9.85 17.76 -5.48
CA PHE A 81 9.78 18.68 -6.63
C PHE A 81 11.16 19.22 -7.05
N GLY A 82 12.25 18.71 -6.47
CA GLY A 82 13.62 19.12 -6.78
C GLY A 82 13.88 20.58 -6.43
N VAL A 83 14.26 21.38 -7.41
CA VAL A 83 14.56 22.83 -7.20
C VAL A 83 13.37 23.64 -6.67
N LEU A 84 12.15 23.15 -6.80
CA LEU A 84 10.93 23.77 -6.28
C LEU A 84 10.58 23.34 -4.85
N ASP A 85 11.37 22.50 -4.21
CA ASP A 85 11.12 21.99 -2.85
C ASP A 85 10.92 23.11 -1.80
N PRO A 86 11.69 24.23 -1.79
CA PRO A 86 11.46 25.31 -0.84
C PRO A 86 10.08 25.95 -0.99
N LEU A 87 9.62 26.16 -2.22
CA LEU A 87 8.29 26.71 -2.51
C LEU A 87 7.18 25.72 -2.09
N ALA A 88 7.36 24.45 -2.40
CA ALA A 88 6.41 23.39 -2.02
C ALA A 88 6.28 23.27 -0.49
N ARG A 89 7.39 23.34 0.26
CA ARG A 89 7.38 23.37 1.73
C ARG A 89 6.63 24.57 2.29
N TRP A 90 6.94 25.76 1.76
CA TRP A 90 6.28 26.99 2.18
C TRP A 90 4.76 26.91 1.93
N GLN A 91 4.36 26.49 0.74
CA GLN A 91 2.96 26.32 0.38
C GLN A 91 2.26 25.30 1.29
N LEU A 92 2.88 24.13 1.51
CA LEU A 92 2.33 23.09 2.37
C LEU A 92 2.13 23.59 3.81
N ARG A 93 3.13 24.29 4.38
CA ARG A 93 3.02 24.89 5.73
C ARG A 93 1.86 25.88 5.84
N ARG A 94 1.68 26.74 4.82
CA ARG A 94 0.60 27.73 4.81
C ARG A 94 -0.78 27.14 4.62
N THR A 95 -0.90 26.07 3.85
CA THR A 95 -2.20 25.51 3.45
C THR A 95 -2.65 24.33 4.28
N VAL A 96 -1.74 23.67 5.02
CA VAL A 96 -2.02 22.42 5.72
C VAL A 96 -3.21 22.49 6.67
N GLN A 97 -3.33 23.56 7.46
CA GLN A 97 -4.43 23.68 8.43
C GLN A 97 -5.79 23.79 7.73
N LYS A 98 -5.88 24.62 6.67
CA LYS A 98 -7.08 24.72 5.85
C LYS A 98 -7.38 23.40 5.14
N ALA A 99 -6.34 22.72 4.67
CA ALA A 99 -6.46 21.42 4.01
C ALA A 99 -6.95 20.33 4.97
N ARG A 100 -6.44 20.29 6.21
CA ARG A 100 -6.90 19.35 7.26
C ARG A 100 -8.37 19.59 7.64
N LYS A 101 -8.79 20.86 7.78
CA LYS A 101 -10.20 21.20 8.04
C LYS A 101 -11.12 20.67 6.94
N TRP A 102 -10.75 20.88 5.69
CA TRP A 102 -11.52 20.36 4.56
C TRP A 102 -11.52 18.83 4.54
N ASP A 103 -10.35 18.20 4.73
CA ASP A 103 -10.19 16.75 4.69
C ASP A 103 -11.00 16.05 5.79
N PHE A 104 -11.03 16.66 6.97
CA PHE A 104 -11.88 16.22 8.09
C PHE A 104 -13.37 16.36 7.74
N ALA A 105 -13.82 17.53 7.26
CA ALA A 105 -15.21 17.77 6.88
C ALA A 105 -15.64 16.83 5.73
N ALA A 106 -14.78 16.63 4.74
CA ALA A 106 -15.04 15.70 3.64
C ALA A 106 -15.21 14.25 4.11
N ALA A 107 -14.50 13.85 5.16
CA ALA A 107 -14.62 12.51 5.75
C ALA A 107 -15.90 12.33 6.59
N GLN A 108 -16.64 13.42 6.89
CA GLN A 108 -17.94 13.33 7.55
C GLN A 108 -19.11 13.11 6.57
N ARG A 109 -18.90 13.33 5.26
CA ARG A 109 -19.95 13.23 4.23
C ARG A 109 -20.43 11.80 3.95
N PRO A 110 -19.54 10.79 3.83
CA PRO A 110 -19.99 9.43 3.58
C PRO A 110 -20.83 8.89 4.73
N ASP A 111 -21.89 8.14 4.41
CA ASP A 111 -22.71 7.45 5.40
C ASP A 111 -21.90 6.35 6.08
N VAL A 112 -21.14 5.60 5.29
CA VAL A 112 -20.30 4.48 5.76
C VAL A 112 -18.85 4.68 5.34
N LEU A 113 -17.92 4.48 6.29
CA LEU A 113 -16.49 4.42 6.01
C LEU A 113 -16.00 2.97 6.08
N LEU A 114 -15.29 2.55 5.03
CA LEU A 114 -14.55 1.29 5.00
C LEU A 114 -13.06 1.57 5.07
N ALA A 115 -12.36 0.77 5.86
CA ALA A 115 -10.91 0.79 5.97
C ALA A 115 -10.32 -0.45 5.30
N ASN A 116 -9.21 -0.31 4.58
CA ASN A 116 -8.52 -1.44 3.96
C ASN A 116 -7.75 -2.33 4.95
N SER A 117 -7.70 -1.95 6.24
CA SER A 117 -6.99 -2.67 7.30
C SER A 117 -7.39 -2.14 8.68
N LYS A 118 -7.17 -2.92 9.73
CA LYS A 118 -7.29 -2.45 11.13
C LYS A 118 -6.32 -1.30 11.41
N HIS A 119 -5.16 -1.29 10.75
CA HIS A 119 -4.21 -0.19 10.85
C HIS A 119 -4.81 1.13 10.32
N VAL A 120 -5.45 1.11 9.15
CA VAL A 120 -6.14 2.27 8.58
C VAL A 120 -7.40 2.62 9.37
N GLN A 121 -8.14 1.64 9.87
CA GLN A 121 -9.28 1.87 10.77
C GLN A 121 -8.88 2.74 11.99
N LYS A 122 -7.76 2.41 12.66
CA LYS A 122 -7.21 3.22 13.76
C LYS A 122 -6.84 4.63 13.31
N ARG A 123 -6.31 4.80 12.09
CA ARG A 123 -6.01 6.11 11.53
C ARG A 123 -7.27 6.92 11.22
N ILE A 124 -8.33 6.30 10.70
CA ILE A 124 -9.62 6.93 10.48
C ILE A 124 -10.18 7.44 11.80
N GLN A 125 -10.22 6.60 12.83
CA GLN A 125 -10.64 6.99 14.17
C GLN A 125 -9.82 8.17 14.72
N LYS A 126 -8.49 8.11 14.56
CA LYS A 126 -7.59 9.16 15.06
C LYS A 126 -7.76 10.50 14.35
N TYR A 127 -7.87 10.50 13.02
CA TYR A 127 -7.79 11.73 12.22
C TYR A 127 -9.16 12.26 11.80
N TYR A 128 -10.16 11.39 11.61
CA TYR A 128 -11.50 11.77 11.20
C TYR A 128 -12.53 11.63 12.31
N GLN A 129 -12.16 11.04 13.45
CA GLN A 129 -13.04 10.80 14.61
C GLN A 129 -14.32 10.05 14.20
N ARG A 130 -14.20 9.13 13.25
CA ARG A 130 -15.27 8.31 12.72
C ARG A 130 -14.98 6.84 12.91
N GLU A 131 -16.03 6.06 13.16
CA GLU A 131 -15.98 4.61 13.06
C GLU A 131 -15.89 4.17 11.60
N SER A 132 -15.32 3.01 11.37
CA SER A 132 -15.24 2.38 10.05
C SER A 132 -15.22 0.87 10.17
N GLN A 133 -15.68 0.18 9.13
CA GLN A 133 -15.61 -1.27 9.02
C GLN A 133 -14.36 -1.66 8.23
N VAL A 134 -13.71 -2.76 8.61
CA VAL A 134 -12.57 -3.27 7.86
C VAL A 134 -13.08 -4.18 6.74
N VAL A 135 -12.70 -3.85 5.52
CA VAL A 135 -12.84 -4.70 4.34
C VAL A 135 -11.47 -4.75 3.68
N TYR A 136 -10.80 -5.89 3.77
CA TYR A 136 -9.46 -6.05 3.22
C TYR A 136 -9.46 -5.85 1.70
N PRO A 137 -8.40 -5.26 1.12
CA PRO A 137 -8.36 -4.99 -0.31
C PRO A 137 -8.23 -6.28 -1.11
N VAL A 138 -8.71 -6.24 -2.34
CA VAL A 138 -8.57 -7.35 -3.28
C VAL A 138 -7.12 -7.58 -3.66
N VAL A 139 -6.67 -8.83 -3.55
CA VAL A 139 -5.42 -9.32 -4.13
C VAL A 139 -5.75 -10.40 -5.16
N ASP A 140 -5.11 -10.35 -6.32
CA ASP A 140 -5.29 -11.36 -7.38
C ASP A 140 -4.48 -12.63 -7.04
N VAL A 141 -4.89 -13.29 -5.95
CA VAL A 141 -4.18 -14.47 -5.40
C VAL A 141 -4.15 -15.63 -6.39
N GLU A 142 -5.20 -15.80 -7.20
CA GLU A 142 -5.27 -16.88 -8.19
C GLU A 142 -4.18 -16.78 -9.25
N ARG A 143 -3.84 -15.58 -9.64
CA ARG A 143 -2.77 -15.29 -10.60
C ARG A 143 -1.44 -15.87 -10.12
N PHE A 144 -1.12 -15.69 -8.83
CA PHE A 144 0.13 -16.16 -8.24
C PHE A 144 0.13 -17.66 -7.90
N MET A 145 -1.05 -18.23 -7.61
CA MET A 145 -1.20 -19.64 -7.28
C MET A 145 -1.21 -20.56 -8.50
N LYS A 146 -1.93 -20.16 -9.57
CA LYS A 146 -2.23 -21.05 -10.72
C LYS A 146 -1.10 -21.23 -11.70
N ARG A 147 -0.24 -20.23 -11.86
CA ARG A 147 0.84 -20.25 -12.86
C ARG A 147 2.15 -20.69 -12.22
N ARG A 148 2.73 -21.79 -12.76
CA ARG A 148 4.09 -22.17 -12.46
C ARG A 148 5.03 -21.53 -13.48
N HIS A 149 5.96 -20.71 -13.00
CA HIS A 149 6.96 -20.06 -13.82
C HIS A 149 8.29 -20.80 -13.74
N PRO A 150 9.06 -20.91 -14.84
CA PRO A 150 10.41 -21.41 -14.78
C PRO A 150 11.26 -20.49 -13.89
N ARG A 151 12.25 -21.09 -13.23
CA ARG A 151 13.21 -20.33 -12.43
C ARG A 151 13.88 -19.26 -13.30
N PRO A 152 13.94 -18.01 -12.84
CA PRO A 152 14.67 -16.97 -13.56
C PRO A 152 16.13 -17.36 -13.78
N ARG A 153 16.72 -16.97 -14.93
CA ARG A 153 18.11 -17.24 -15.25
C ARG A 153 19.04 -16.34 -14.44
N HIS A 154 20.23 -16.84 -14.17
CA HIS A 154 21.31 -16.08 -13.49
C HIS A 154 20.93 -15.56 -12.09
N VAL A 155 20.12 -16.31 -11.36
CA VAL A 155 19.81 -16.05 -9.96
C VAL A 155 20.51 -17.07 -9.04
N PRO A 156 20.91 -16.67 -7.83
CA PRO A 156 21.43 -17.59 -6.83
C PRO A 156 20.43 -18.70 -6.47
N ASP A 157 20.91 -19.89 -6.06
CA ASP A 157 20.01 -20.99 -5.67
C ASP A 157 19.07 -20.63 -4.51
N ARG A 158 19.56 -19.79 -3.61
CA ARG A 158 18.76 -19.20 -2.53
C ARG A 158 18.92 -17.70 -2.56
N TYR A 159 17.81 -16.96 -2.46
CA TYR A 159 17.83 -15.50 -2.39
C TYR A 159 16.62 -14.97 -1.64
N MET A 160 16.81 -13.85 -0.97
CA MET A 160 15.72 -13.00 -0.48
C MET A 160 15.22 -12.09 -1.59
N LEU A 161 13.96 -11.72 -1.55
CA LEU A 161 13.35 -10.86 -2.55
C LEU A 161 12.73 -9.62 -1.90
N ALA A 162 12.91 -8.46 -2.50
CA ALA A 162 12.16 -7.25 -2.19
C ALA A 162 11.56 -6.67 -3.49
N VAL A 163 10.25 -6.46 -3.51
CA VAL A 163 9.53 -5.86 -4.65
C VAL A 163 8.84 -4.60 -4.17
N SER A 164 9.26 -3.43 -4.64
CA SER A 164 8.72 -2.17 -4.12
C SER A 164 9.07 -0.97 -4.99
N ARG A 165 8.28 0.10 -4.87
CA ARG A 165 8.79 1.43 -5.24
C ARG A 165 9.92 1.82 -4.29
N LEU A 166 11.03 2.29 -4.82
CA LEU A 166 12.22 2.62 -4.02
C LEU A 166 12.10 4.05 -3.44
N VAL A 167 11.26 4.16 -2.40
CA VAL A 167 10.97 5.41 -1.66
C VAL A 167 11.28 5.23 -0.17
N PRO A 168 11.56 6.31 0.60
CA PRO A 168 12.10 6.24 1.97
C PRO A 168 11.32 5.34 2.93
N TYR A 169 9.99 5.47 2.98
CA TYR A 169 9.18 4.73 3.94
C TYR A 169 9.12 3.22 3.71
N LYS A 170 9.51 2.74 2.52
CA LYS A 170 9.61 1.30 2.22
C LYS A 170 10.83 0.64 2.87
N ARG A 171 11.80 1.42 3.32
CA ARG A 171 12.98 0.97 4.07
C ARG A 171 13.76 -0.16 3.40
N ILE A 172 13.88 -0.13 2.07
CA ILE A 172 14.69 -1.11 1.31
C ILE A 172 16.18 -1.02 1.71
N ASP A 173 16.62 0.11 2.26
CA ASP A 173 17.93 0.28 2.89
C ASP A 173 18.21 -0.78 3.96
N ILE A 174 17.21 -1.14 4.78
CA ILE A 174 17.33 -2.20 5.80
C ILE A 174 17.49 -3.57 5.13
N ALA A 175 16.69 -3.89 4.11
CA ALA A 175 16.79 -5.16 3.41
C ALA A 175 18.17 -5.34 2.77
N VAL A 176 18.69 -4.31 2.08
CA VAL A 176 20.01 -4.31 1.46
C VAL A 176 21.10 -4.56 2.49
N GLN A 177 21.17 -3.72 3.54
CA GLN A 177 22.22 -3.84 4.56
C GLN A 177 22.13 -5.14 5.36
N ALA A 178 20.90 -5.60 5.65
CA ALA A 178 20.71 -6.83 6.41
C ALA A 178 21.16 -8.06 5.61
N CYS A 179 20.84 -8.16 4.33
CA CYS A 179 21.28 -9.24 3.48
C CYS A 179 22.79 -9.24 3.27
N GLU A 180 23.42 -8.06 3.07
CA GLU A 180 24.89 -7.96 2.98
C GLU A 180 25.57 -8.45 4.27
N GLN A 181 25.08 -8.02 5.45
CA GLN A 181 25.66 -8.44 6.73
C GLN A 181 25.41 -9.91 7.06
N ALA A 182 24.25 -10.45 6.63
CA ALA A 182 23.92 -11.87 6.79
C ALA A 182 24.62 -12.77 5.76
N GLY A 183 25.28 -12.22 4.75
CA GLY A 183 25.87 -12.97 3.63
C GLY A 183 24.83 -13.67 2.76
N TYR A 184 23.61 -13.13 2.67
CA TYR A 184 22.52 -13.76 1.95
C TYR A 184 22.18 -12.97 0.67
N PRO A 185 22.08 -13.62 -0.51
CA PRO A 185 21.75 -12.95 -1.75
C PRO A 185 20.39 -12.23 -1.70
N LEU A 186 20.33 -11.00 -2.20
CA LEU A 186 19.11 -10.19 -2.29
C LEU A 186 18.85 -9.77 -3.73
N ILE A 187 17.63 -9.98 -4.18
CA ILE A 187 17.11 -9.43 -5.43
C ILE A 187 16.13 -8.32 -5.10
N VAL A 188 16.34 -7.13 -5.70
CA VAL A 188 15.48 -5.97 -5.53
C VAL A 188 14.83 -5.65 -6.88
N ILE A 189 13.49 -5.71 -6.92
CA ILE A 189 12.68 -5.35 -8.09
C ILE A 189 11.95 -4.05 -7.80
N GLY A 190 12.04 -3.10 -8.73
CA GLY A 190 11.35 -1.83 -8.71
C GLY A 190 12.24 -0.65 -8.96
N ALA A 191 11.63 0.53 -9.08
CA ALA A 191 12.30 1.79 -9.33
C ALA A 191 11.87 2.86 -8.32
N GLY A 192 12.64 3.94 -8.26
CA GLY A 192 12.31 5.08 -7.41
C GLY A 192 13.52 5.96 -7.09
N PRO A 193 13.28 7.09 -6.43
CA PRO A 193 14.31 8.09 -6.16
C PRO A 193 15.47 7.57 -5.30
N GLN A 194 15.25 6.54 -4.50
CA GLN A 194 16.30 5.94 -3.67
C GLN A 194 17.24 4.97 -4.39
N LEU A 195 16.99 4.59 -5.65
CA LEU A 195 17.83 3.60 -6.34
C LEU A 195 19.32 3.95 -6.29
N LYS A 196 19.66 5.22 -6.53
CA LYS A 196 21.05 5.68 -6.52
C LYS A 196 21.71 5.57 -5.13
N SER A 197 21.00 5.89 -4.08
CA SER A 197 21.48 5.76 -2.68
C SER A 197 21.56 4.31 -2.24
N LEU A 198 20.60 3.47 -2.61
CA LEU A 198 20.60 2.05 -2.31
C LEU A 198 21.80 1.33 -2.98
N ARG A 199 22.10 1.65 -4.24
CA ARG A 199 23.28 1.09 -4.91
C ARG A 199 24.61 1.46 -4.27
N LYS A 200 24.68 2.60 -3.55
CA LYS A 200 25.92 2.99 -2.84
C LYS A 200 26.19 2.17 -1.57
N ILE A 201 25.13 1.66 -0.93
CA ILE A 201 25.22 0.85 0.30
C ILE A 201 25.16 -0.65 0.02
N ALA A 202 24.85 -1.02 -1.21
CA ALA A 202 24.80 -2.41 -1.65
C ALA A 202 26.22 -2.92 -1.93
N GLY A 203 26.47 -4.16 -1.53
CA GLY A 203 27.66 -4.94 -1.85
C GLY A 203 27.34 -6.01 -2.91
N PRO A 204 28.17 -7.06 -3.00
CA PRO A 204 28.06 -8.10 -4.02
C PRO A 204 26.83 -9.01 -3.87
N GLN A 205 26.19 -9.03 -2.70
CA GLN A 205 25.03 -9.88 -2.46
C GLN A 205 23.74 -9.31 -3.07
N THR A 206 23.70 -8.01 -3.40
CA THR A 206 22.47 -7.33 -3.84
C THR A 206 22.43 -7.09 -5.34
N GLN A 207 21.38 -7.59 -6.01
CA GLN A 207 21.10 -7.33 -7.41
C GLN A 207 19.84 -6.47 -7.57
N PHE A 208 19.96 -5.35 -8.30
CA PHE A 208 18.83 -4.46 -8.63
C PHE A 208 18.41 -4.69 -10.08
N LEU A 209 17.16 -5.14 -10.29
CA LEU A 209 16.62 -5.43 -11.62
C LEU A 209 15.87 -4.26 -12.26
N GLY A 210 15.55 -3.21 -11.46
CA GLY A 210 14.65 -2.15 -11.93
C GLY A 210 13.21 -2.63 -12.04
N GLU A 211 12.44 -1.97 -12.90
CA GLU A 211 11.08 -2.41 -13.21
C GLU A 211 11.12 -3.57 -14.21
N VAL A 212 10.40 -4.63 -13.91
CA VAL A 212 10.30 -5.82 -14.75
C VAL A 212 8.82 -6.12 -15.06
N LYS A 213 8.58 -6.98 -16.05
CA LYS A 213 7.21 -7.44 -16.39
C LYS A 213 6.62 -8.23 -15.21
N ASP A 214 5.33 -8.11 -15.03
CA ASP A 214 4.58 -8.77 -13.95
C ASP A 214 4.83 -10.30 -13.88
N SER A 215 4.85 -10.98 -15.05
CA SER A 215 5.14 -12.41 -15.10
C SER A 215 6.54 -12.78 -14.58
N LEU A 216 7.48 -11.84 -14.65
CA LEU A 216 8.81 -12.03 -14.10
C LEU A 216 8.81 -11.80 -12.58
N VAL A 217 8.01 -10.84 -12.07
CA VAL A 217 7.77 -10.67 -10.63
C VAL A 217 7.21 -11.95 -10.03
N GLU A 218 6.21 -12.56 -10.70
CA GLU A 218 5.64 -13.85 -10.29
C GLU A 218 6.71 -14.94 -10.20
N ALA A 219 7.56 -15.05 -11.24
CA ALA A 219 8.66 -16.01 -11.25
C ALA A 219 9.66 -15.80 -10.10
N TYR A 220 10.03 -14.54 -9.82
CA TYR A 220 10.93 -14.24 -8.71
C TYR A 220 10.29 -14.53 -7.36
N LEU A 221 9.01 -14.26 -7.16
CA LEU A 221 8.29 -14.60 -5.93
C LEU A 221 8.25 -16.11 -5.72
N GLN A 222 7.92 -16.92 -6.73
CA GLN A 222 7.81 -18.37 -6.61
C GLN A 222 9.13 -19.10 -6.28
N HIS A 223 10.26 -18.47 -6.56
CA HIS A 223 11.58 -19.09 -6.37
C HIS A 223 12.43 -18.41 -5.28
N ALA A 224 11.91 -17.38 -4.63
CA ALA A 224 12.58 -16.74 -3.50
C ALA A 224 12.54 -17.63 -2.24
N SER A 225 13.57 -17.55 -1.41
CA SER A 225 13.57 -18.20 -0.09
C SER A 225 12.61 -17.52 0.86
N ALA A 226 12.59 -16.18 0.86
CA ALA A 226 11.60 -15.36 1.55
C ALA A 226 11.47 -13.97 0.91
N PHE A 227 10.33 -13.33 1.16
CA PHE A 227 10.06 -11.95 0.79
C PHE A 227 10.35 -11.00 1.95
N LEU A 228 11.18 -9.97 1.74
CA LEU A 228 11.53 -8.97 2.75
C LEU A 228 10.62 -7.75 2.66
N PHE A 229 9.99 -7.41 3.76
CA PHE A 229 9.06 -6.29 3.87
C PHE A 229 9.37 -5.40 5.08
N PRO A 230 10.46 -4.60 5.03
CA PRO A 230 10.94 -3.83 6.17
C PRO A 230 10.20 -2.52 6.41
N GLY A 231 9.35 -2.07 5.48
CA GLY A 231 8.56 -0.85 5.59
C GLY A 231 7.28 -1.01 6.42
N GLU A 232 6.77 0.09 6.97
CA GLU A 232 5.42 0.16 7.53
C GLU A 232 4.44 0.61 6.44
N GLU A 233 3.44 -0.22 6.14
CA GLU A 233 2.41 0.07 5.13
C GLU A 233 1.00 -0.05 5.67
N ASP A 234 0.05 0.52 4.95
CA ASP A 234 -1.35 0.53 5.34
C ASP A 234 -1.98 -0.87 5.32
N PHE A 235 -1.67 -1.68 4.30
CA PHE A 235 -2.06 -3.08 4.19
C PHE A 235 -0.88 -3.97 3.77
N GLY A 236 -0.26 -3.67 2.62
CA GLY A 236 0.80 -4.49 2.04
C GLY A 236 0.26 -5.59 1.12
N ILE A 237 -0.02 -5.24 -0.14
CA ILE A 237 -0.50 -6.20 -1.15
C ILE A 237 0.60 -7.22 -1.46
N THR A 238 1.85 -6.77 -1.63
CA THR A 238 2.96 -7.63 -2.04
C THR A 238 3.28 -8.77 -1.06
N PRO A 239 3.21 -8.61 0.28
CA PRO A 239 3.24 -9.74 1.21
C PRO A 239 2.21 -10.83 0.89
N VAL A 240 0.96 -10.46 0.56
CA VAL A 240 -0.08 -11.42 0.20
C VAL A 240 0.21 -12.10 -1.14
N GLU A 241 0.72 -11.36 -2.13
CA GLU A 241 1.20 -11.92 -3.41
C GLU A 241 2.34 -12.92 -3.20
N SER A 242 3.24 -12.63 -2.24
CA SER A 242 4.31 -13.54 -1.84
C SER A 242 3.76 -14.84 -1.26
N LEU A 243 2.82 -14.74 -0.32
CA LEU A 243 2.16 -15.91 0.27
C LEU A 243 1.40 -16.73 -0.79
N ALA A 244 0.69 -16.07 -1.70
CA ALA A 244 0.00 -16.74 -2.81
C ALA A 244 0.98 -17.47 -3.75
N SER A 245 2.21 -16.97 -3.88
CA SER A 245 3.29 -17.62 -4.64
C SER A 245 3.93 -18.81 -3.91
N GLY A 246 3.56 -19.07 -2.67
CA GLY A 246 4.18 -20.10 -1.81
C GLY A 246 5.50 -19.64 -1.17
N THR A 247 5.70 -18.32 -1.03
CA THR A 247 6.94 -17.75 -0.47
C THR A 247 6.65 -17.04 0.85
N PRO A 248 7.30 -17.45 1.96
CA PRO A 248 7.13 -16.84 3.28
C PRO A 248 7.61 -15.39 3.32
N VAL A 249 7.15 -14.64 4.33
CA VAL A 249 7.42 -13.20 4.47
C VAL A 249 8.19 -12.90 5.74
N ILE A 250 9.27 -12.12 5.63
CA ILE A 250 9.97 -11.52 6.78
C ILE A 250 9.63 -10.03 6.80
N ALA A 251 8.77 -9.61 7.72
CA ALA A 251 8.19 -8.27 7.71
C ALA A 251 8.44 -7.50 9.01
N TYR A 252 8.50 -6.18 8.92
CA TYR A 252 8.45 -5.33 10.11
C TYR A 252 7.07 -5.44 10.78
N ARG A 253 7.06 -5.67 12.10
CA ARG A 253 5.83 -5.89 12.91
C ARG A 253 5.05 -4.59 13.14
N ARG A 254 4.70 -3.88 12.07
CA ARG A 254 3.89 -2.66 12.07
C ARG A 254 3.01 -2.59 10.83
N GLY A 255 1.95 -1.76 10.93
CA GLY A 255 1.02 -1.56 9.82
C GLY A 255 0.26 -2.83 9.46
N GLY A 256 -0.14 -2.93 8.19
CA GLY A 256 -0.90 -4.05 7.65
C GLY A 256 -0.16 -5.39 7.64
N ALA A 257 1.18 -5.39 7.71
CA ALA A 257 1.93 -6.63 7.84
C ALA A 257 1.52 -7.47 9.05
N THR A 258 1.08 -6.83 10.14
CA THR A 258 0.58 -7.54 11.34
C THR A 258 -0.78 -8.22 11.12
N GLU A 259 -1.44 -7.94 10.00
CA GLU A 259 -2.74 -8.49 9.64
C GLU A 259 -2.62 -9.55 8.53
N THR A 260 -1.56 -9.47 7.72
CA THR A 260 -1.33 -10.40 6.61
C THR A 260 -0.37 -11.53 6.98
N VAL A 261 0.65 -11.25 7.80
CA VAL A 261 1.68 -12.20 8.21
C VAL A 261 1.39 -12.72 9.62
N ALA A 262 1.15 -14.01 9.74
CA ALA A 262 1.09 -14.76 10.99
C ALA A 262 2.37 -15.60 11.16
N ASP A 263 2.61 -16.14 12.36
CA ASP A 263 3.80 -16.94 12.64
C ASP A 263 3.89 -18.23 11.77
N SER A 264 2.76 -18.75 11.32
CA SER A 264 2.69 -19.90 10.40
C SER A 264 3.06 -19.58 8.95
N VAL A 265 3.19 -18.31 8.58
CA VAL A 265 3.43 -17.86 7.19
C VAL A 265 4.61 -16.92 7.05
N GLY A 266 5.33 -16.63 8.13
CA GLY A 266 6.50 -15.77 8.09
C GLY A 266 6.98 -15.28 9.45
N VAL A 267 7.91 -14.33 9.43
CA VAL A 267 8.54 -13.75 10.62
C VAL A 267 8.18 -12.28 10.78
N LEU A 268 7.67 -11.90 11.95
CA LEU A 268 7.38 -10.51 12.30
C LEU A 268 8.50 -9.90 13.15
N VAL A 269 9.34 -9.10 12.54
CA VAL A 269 10.50 -8.44 13.15
C VAL A 269 10.05 -7.24 13.99
N ARG A 270 10.34 -7.25 15.29
CA ARG A 270 9.84 -6.23 16.24
C ARG A 270 10.46 -4.85 16.08
N GLN A 271 11.72 -4.78 15.64
CA GLN A 271 12.46 -3.52 15.50
C GLN A 271 12.78 -3.25 14.03
N GLN A 272 12.50 -2.03 13.56
CA GLN A 272 12.83 -1.61 12.20
C GLN A 272 14.32 -1.21 12.11
N SER A 273 15.21 -2.18 12.29
CA SER A 273 16.65 -1.97 12.28
C SER A 273 17.37 -3.06 11.49
N VAL A 274 18.53 -2.72 10.94
CA VAL A 274 19.39 -3.66 10.20
C VAL A 274 19.70 -4.87 11.08
N ALA A 275 20.15 -4.66 12.31
CA ALA A 275 20.53 -5.75 13.22
C ALA A 275 19.39 -6.74 13.51
N ALA A 276 18.14 -6.24 13.62
CA ALA A 276 16.99 -7.10 13.85
C ALA A 276 16.64 -7.94 12.60
N PHE A 277 16.76 -7.37 11.40
CA PHE A 277 16.57 -8.10 10.15
C PHE A 277 17.71 -9.08 9.87
N VAL A 278 18.97 -8.74 10.21
CA VAL A 278 20.10 -9.70 10.15
C VAL A 278 19.77 -10.95 10.96
N ARG A 279 19.38 -10.79 12.22
CA ARG A 279 19.00 -11.93 13.07
C ARG A 279 17.86 -12.74 12.47
N ALA A 280 16.81 -12.07 12.03
CA ALA A 280 15.66 -12.72 11.42
C ALA A 280 16.04 -13.51 10.15
N ILE A 281 16.97 -13.03 9.33
CA ILE A 281 17.47 -13.73 8.13
C ILE A 281 18.35 -14.92 8.52
N GLN A 282 19.20 -14.78 9.53
CA GLN A 282 20.11 -15.85 9.99
C GLN A 282 19.37 -16.98 10.70
N GLU A 283 18.32 -16.66 11.46
CA GLU A 283 17.48 -17.62 12.18
C GLU A 283 16.37 -18.21 11.29
N TYR A 284 16.18 -17.67 10.08
CA TYR A 284 15.14 -18.10 9.18
C TYR A 284 15.42 -19.47 8.56
N ASP A 285 14.48 -20.38 8.73
CA ASP A 285 14.49 -21.68 8.05
C ASP A 285 13.26 -21.81 7.13
N ALA A 286 13.51 -21.85 5.83
CA ALA A 286 12.45 -21.98 4.82
C ALA A 286 11.66 -23.30 4.95
N THR A 287 12.27 -24.36 5.49
CA THR A 287 11.62 -25.68 5.63
C THR A 287 10.51 -25.72 6.69
N CYS A 288 10.45 -24.69 7.54
CA CYS A 288 9.38 -24.54 8.54
C CYS A 288 8.03 -24.07 7.95
N TYR A 289 7.98 -23.71 6.65
CA TYR A 289 6.82 -23.12 6.03
C TYR A 289 6.29 -23.99 4.90
N ASP A 290 5.02 -24.39 5.05
CA ASP A 290 4.29 -25.18 4.07
C ASP A 290 3.61 -24.27 3.04
N ALA A 291 3.83 -24.54 1.74
CA ALA A 291 3.30 -23.73 0.66
C ALA A 291 1.77 -23.68 0.65
N ASP A 292 1.08 -24.76 1.02
CA ASP A 292 -0.38 -24.82 1.05
C ASP A 292 -0.93 -23.95 2.19
N ILE A 293 -0.25 -23.89 3.34
CA ILE A 293 -0.60 -22.99 4.45
C ILE A 293 -0.42 -21.52 4.03
N LEU A 294 0.67 -21.20 3.33
CA LEU A 294 0.91 -19.86 2.81
C LEU A 294 -0.21 -19.43 1.85
N GLN A 295 -0.55 -20.29 0.90
CA GLN A 295 -1.59 -20.04 -0.08
C GLN A 295 -2.99 -19.95 0.56
N LEU A 296 -3.29 -20.80 1.53
CA LEU A 296 -4.54 -20.73 2.30
C LEU A 296 -4.69 -19.37 3.00
N ARG A 297 -3.59 -18.87 3.60
CA ARG A 297 -3.59 -17.53 4.21
C ARG A 297 -3.83 -16.44 3.18
N ALA A 298 -3.21 -16.53 2.00
CA ALA A 298 -3.41 -15.56 0.93
C ALA A 298 -4.87 -15.51 0.44
N GLN A 299 -5.57 -16.64 0.40
CA GLN A 299 -6.97 -16.73 -0.03
C GLN A 299 -7.94 -15.93 0.85
N GLU A 300 -7.58 -15.63 2.11
CA GLU A 300 -8.38 -14.76 2.96
C GLU A 300 -8.50 -13.32 2.42
N PHE A 301 -7.63 -12.94 1.47
CA PHE A 301 -7.58 -11.63 0.83
C PHE A 301 -7.95 -11.70 -0.66
N SER A 302 -8.64 -12.77 -1.07
CA SER A 302 -9.03 -12.98 -2.45
C SER A 302 -10.10 -11.99 -2.93
N ARG A 303 -10.30 -11.95 -4.25
CA ARG A 303 -11.33 -11.14 -4.89
C ARG A 303 -12.74 -11.52 -4.43
N GLU A 304 -13.00 -12.81 -4.27
CA GLU A 304 -14.30 -13.36 -3.84
C GLU A 304 -14.63 -12.89 -2.44
N ARG A 305 -13.66 -12.94 -1.53
CA ARG A 305 -13.80 -12.44 -0.15
C ARG A 305 -14.10 -10.94 -0.12
N PHE A 306 -13.33 -10.15 -0.87
CA PHE A 306 -13.57 -8.71 -0.97
C PHE A 306 -14.98 -8.39 -1.48
N ILE A 307 -15.42 -9.06 -2.57
CA ILE A 307 -16.74 -8.84 -3.16
C ILE A 307 -17.84 -9.22 -2.16
N ALA A 308 -17.72 -10.37 -1.51
CA ALA A 308 -18.70 -10.83 -0.52
C ALA A 308 -18.84 -9.86 0.65
N GLU A 309 -17.72 -9.40 1.22
CA GLU A 309 -17.73 -8.42 2.32
C GLU A 309 -18.30 -7.07 1.90
N LEU A 310 -17.92 -6.56 0.72
CA LEU A 310 -18.45 -5.29 0.20
C LEU A 310 -19.95 -5.38 -0.05
N GLN A 311 -20.44 -6.48 -0.64
CA GLN A 311 -21.88 -6.70 -0.86
C GLN A 311 -22.64 -6.81 0.48
N ARG A 312 -22.07 -7.48 1.47
CA ARG A 312 -22.64 -7.56 2.82
C ARG A 312 -22.84 -6.17 3.42
N VAL A 313 -21.82 -5.31 3.33
CA VAL A 313 -21.90 -3.94 3.85
C VAL A 313 -22.96 -3.13 3.09
N VAL A 314 -22.98 -3.18 1.77
CA VAL A 314 -23.97 -2.45 0.96
C VAL A 314 -25.39 -2.85 1.34
N ARG A 315 -25.69 -4.15 1.42
CA ARG A 315 -27.03 -4.66 1.81
C ARG A 315 -27.45 -4.19 3.20
N ALA A 316 -26.58 -4.42 4.20
CA ALA A 316 -26.86 -4.01 5.58
C ALA A 316 -27.07 -2.49 5.71
N SER A 317 -26.36 -1.68 4.92
CA SER A 317 -26.52 -0.23 4.96
C SER A 317 -27.81 0.24 4.28
N LEU A 318 -28.23 -0.40 3.19
CA LEU A 318 -29.53 -0.11 2.54
C LEU A 318 -30.72 -0.46 3.44
N GLU A 319 -30.64 -1.60 4.16
CA GLU A 319 -31.69 -2.01 5.13
C GLU A 319 -31.83 -1.04 6.31
N SER A 320 -30.75 -0.32 6.66
CA SER A 320 -30.75 0.63 7.77
C SER A 320 -31.29 2.02 7.40
N VAL A 321 -31.41 2.33 6.10
CA VAL A 321 -31.86 3.63 5.57
C VAL A 321 -33.32 3.57 5.09
N GLY A 322 -33.87 2.37 4.83
CA GLY A 322 -35.27 2.11 4.49
C GLY A 322 -36.11 1.87 5.73
#